data_2217ffc40684084b6a3aa03ad0707439
#
_entry.id   2217ffc40684084b6a3aa03ad0707439
#
_cell.length_a   1.000
_cell.length_b   1.000
_cell.length_c   1.000
_cell.angle_alpha   90.00
_cell.angle_beta   90.00
_cell.angle_gamma   90.00
#
_symmetry.space_group_name_H-M   'P 1'
#
loop_
_entity.id
_entity.type
_entity.pdbx_description
1 polymer ?
#
loop_
_entity_poly.entity_id
_entity_poly.type
_entity_poly.pdbx_seq_one_letter_code
_entity_poly.pdbx_strand_id
1 'polypeptide(L)'
;MAKDAGGAAAGRAGAVARRLDTLWRMESPKLLARLARITGNIDTAEELAQDVLVAALERWPRDGVPDNPAAWLMQAAKHRGIDHVRQRQLHARKQDAYGIELELHGADMQGDDAQRLADDDIGDDLLRLVFASCHPVLPMESRVALALRLLGGLSTAEIARAFLQPEPTIAQRIVRAKRTLAEKAVAFEVPRKAELPERVEAVLEVVYLVFNEGYAATSGEDWMRPALCEEALRLGRVLVGLLPGEAEAWGLLALMELHASRIPARTRADGTPVLLPDQDRARWDRLQIARGLRALERARRLGGADGPYALQAALAACHARARRSEDTDWAAIAALYARLMAVAPSPVVALNRAVAVSRAEGAAVALPLVDALQDETRLRGYAPLHAVRGDLLQQLQRRDEARAAFERAAALTGNARERALLLARAASCDKD
;
A
#
# COMPACT_ATOMS: atom_id res chain seq x y z
N MET A 1 32.91 -40.21 9.51
CA MET A 1 32.23 -39.90 8.21
C MET A 1 30.72 -39.61 8.33
N ALA A 2 30.01 -39.97 9.41
CA ALA A 2 28.54 -39.69 9.51
C ALA A 2 28.18 -38.27 9.98
N LYS A 3 29.10 -37.52 10.62
CA LYS A 3 28.84 -36.15 11.12
C LYS A 3 28.83 -35.08 10.03
N ASP A 4 29.56 -35.26 8.93
CA ASP A 4 29.64 -34.26 7.86
C ASP A 4 28.43 -34.30 6.90
N ALA A 5 27.76 -35.44 6.75
CA ALA A 5 26.59 -35.58 5.91
C ALA A 5 25.35 -34.85 6.51
N GLY A 6 25.22 -34.78 7.83
CA GLY A 6 24.16 -34.09 8.53
C GLY A 6 24.26 -32.55 8.40
N GLY A 7 25.49 -32.01 8.48
CA GLY A 7 25.73 -30.57 8.31
C GLY A 7 25.45 -30.05 6.90
N ALA A 8 25.83 -30.84 5.88
CA ALA A 8 25.58 -30.49 4.48
C ALA A 8 24.07 -30.61 4.10
N ALA A 9 23.34 -31.52 4.71
CA ALA A 9 21.88 -31.65 4.53
C ALA A 9 21.12 -30.49 5.19
N ALA A 10 21.49 -30.11 6.41
CA ALA A 10 20.92 -28.97 7.12
C ALA A 10 21.21 -27.64 6.40
N GLY A 11 22.42 -27.48 5.85
CA GLY A 11 22.80 -26.30 5.05
C GLY A 11 21.99 -26.19 3.75
N ARG A 12 21.73 -27.31 3.06
CA ARG A 12 20.87 -27.35 1.85
C ARG A 12 19.43 -27.04 2.18
N ALA A 13 18.86 -27.60 3.24
CA ALA A 13 17.49 -27.32 3.69
C ALA A 13 17.30 -25.83 4.02
N GLY A 14 18.25 -25.20 4.70
CA GLY A 14 18.22 -23.77 5.00
C GLY A 14 18.33 -22.89 3.76
N ALA A 15 19.11 -23.27 2.76
CA ALA A 15 19.20 -22.55 1.47
C ALA A 15 17.89 -22.65 0.67
N VAL A 16 17.29 -23.85 0.62
CA VAL A 16 15.98 -24.10 -0.02
C VAL A 16 14.89 -23.27 0.68
N ALA A 17 14.85 -23.26 2.01
CA ALA A 17 13.85 -22.52 2.77
C ALA A 17 13.91 -21.00 2.48
N ARG A 18 15.11 -20.38 2.45
CA ARG A 18 15.26 -18.96 2.10
C ARG A 18 14.82 -18.66 0.67
N ARG A 19 15.18 -19.54 -0.30
CA ARG A 19 14.76 -19.39 -1.70
C ARG A 19 13.25 -19.51 -1.85
N LEU A 20 12.64 -20.45 -1.10
CA LEU A 20 11.19 -20.67 -1.09
C LEU A 20 10.46 -19.46 -0.46
N ASP A 21 10.98 -18.87 0.61
CA ASP A 21 10.40 -17.68 1.25
C ASP A 21 10.30 -16.51 0.25
N THR A 22 11.39 -16.24 -0.48
CA THR A 22 11.39 -15.18 -1.51
C THR A 22 10.40 -15.48 -2.63
N LEU A 23 10.37 -16.71 -3.12
CA LEU A 23 9.46 -17.14 -4.18
C LEU A 23 8.00 -17.11 -3.71
N TRP A 24 7.76 -17.51 -2.48
CA TRP A 24 6.42 -17.51 -1.87
C TRP A 24 5.82 -16.11 -1.83
N ARG A 25 6.57 -15.11 -1.41
CA ARG A 25 6.12 -13.71 -1.40
C ARG A 25 5.67 -13.23 -2.78
N MET A 26 6.33 -13.68 -3.84
CA MET A 26 6.01 -13.30 -5.22
C MET A 26 4.82 -14.09 -5.79
N GLU A 27 4.69 -15.35 -5.47
CA GLU A 27 3.74 -16.25 -6.10
C GLU A 27 2.48 -16.52 -5.27
N SER A 28 2.53 -16.40 -3.92
CA SER A 28 1.39 -16.68 -3.06
C SER A 28 0.12 -15.89 -3.41
N PRO A 29 0.15 -14.61 -3.83
CA PRO A 29 -1.06 -13.91 -4.23
C PRO A 29 -1.76 -14.56 -5.44
N LYS A 30 -0.97 -15.03 -6.40
CA LYS A 30 -1.49 -15.73 -7.59
C LYS A 30 -2.08 -17.10 -7.24
N LEU A 31 -1.40 -17.83 -6.34
CA LEU A 31 -1.89 -19.13 -5.84
C LEU A 31 -3.20 -18.96 -5.07
N LEU A 32 -3.24 -17.97 -4.15
CA LEU A 32 -4.44 -17.64 -3.39
C LEU A 32 -5.60 -17.23 -4.29
N ALA A 33 -5.35 -16.39 -5.28
CA ALA A 33 -6.35 -15.95 -6.24
C ALA A 33 -6.94 -17.12 -7.00
N ARG A 34 -6.09 -18.01 -7.52
CA ARG A 34 -6.50 -19.24 -8.22
C ARG A 34 -7.29 -20.19 -7.32
N LEU A 35 -6.82 -20.43 -6.11
CA LEU A 35 -7.49 -21.29 -5.14
C LEU A 35 -8.82 -20.70 -4.68
N ALA A 36 -8.88 -19.42 -4.40
CA ALA A 36 -10.12 -18.74 -4.02
C ALA A 36 -11.18 -18.80 -5.12
N ARG A 37 -10.76 -18.74 -6.39
CA ARG A 37 -11.67 -18.94 -7.52
C ARG A 37 -12.20 -20.37 -7.61
N ILE A 38 -11.32 -21.37 -7.45
CA ILE A 38 -11.70 -22.79 -7.53
C ILE A 38 -12.61 -23.19 -6.36
N THR A 39 -12.30 -22.71 -5.15
CA THR A 39 -12.99 -23.12 -3.92
C THR A 39 -14.18 -22.23 -3.55
N GLY A 40 -14.25 -21.01 -4.11
CA GLY A 40 -15.23 -19.98 -3.73
C GLY A 40 -15.04 -19.42 -2.32
N ASN A 41 -13.91 -19.72 -1.65
CA ASN A 41 -13.67 -19.34 -0.26
C ASN A 41 -12.21 -18.99 -0.01
N ILE A 42 -11.96 -17.81 0.59
CA ILE A 42 -10.61 -17.30 0.86
C ILE A 42 -9.90 -18.10 1.96
N ASP A 43 -10.62 -18.53 3.03
CA ASP A 43 -10.03 -19.30 4.12
C ASP A 43 -9.54 -20.64 3.62
N THR A 44 -10.38 -21.37 2.86
CA THR A 44 -10.00 -22.63 2.19
C THR A 44 -8.82 -22.44 1.23
N ALA A 45 -8.81 -21.32 0.50
CA ALA A 45 -7.71 -21.00 -0.38
C ALA A 45 -6.38 -20.81 0.37
N GLU A 46 -6.39 -20.12 1.53
CA GLU A 46 -5.20 -19.97 2.36
C GLU A 46 -4.71 -21.32 2.94
N GLU A 47 -5.61 -22.17 3.41
CA GLU A 47 -5.28 -23.50 3.91
C GLU A 47 -4.59 -24.34 2.83
N LEU A 48 -5.21 -24.44 1.66
CA LEU A 48 -4.66 -25.19 0.55
C LEU A 48 -3.33 -24.60 0.03
N ALA A 49 -3.18 -23.28 0.04
CA ALA A 49 -1.92 -22.64 -0.31
C ALA A 49 -0.81 -22.96 0.70
N GLN A 50 -1.11 -22.98 2.00
CA GLN A 50 -0.17 -23.42 3.04
C GLN A 50 0.24 -24.88 2.86
N ASP A 51 -0.68 -25.76 2.51
CA ASP A 51 -0.38 -27.16 2.20
C ASP A 51 0.57 -27.29 1.01
N VAL A 52 0.45 -26.44 -0.01
CA VAL A 52 1.40 -26.39 -1.13
C VAL A 52 2.78 -25.97 -0.66
N LEU A 53 2.86 -24.96 0.22
CA LEU A 53 4.12 -24.51 0.82
C LEU A 53 4.79 -25.64 1.62
N VAL A 54 4.03 -26.33 2.47
CA VAL A 54 4.53 -27.47 3.26
C VAL A 54 5.05 -28.58 2.32
N ALA A 55 4.30 -28.91 1.28
CA ALA A 55 4.76 -29.92 0.29
C ALA A 55 6.07 -29.50 -0.40
N ALA A 56 6.26 -28.22 -0.70
CA ALA A 56 7.52 -27.73 -1.27
C ALA A 56 8.67 -27.83 -0.25
N LEU A 57 8.43 -27.45 1.01
CA LEU A 57 9.42 -27.54 2.08
C LEU A 57 9.86 -29.00 2.37
N GLU A 58 8.97 -29.96 2.18
CA GLU A 58 9.28 -31.39 2.38
C GLU A 58 9.99 -32.02 1.17
N ARG A 59 9.56 -31.67 -0.05
CA ARG A 59 10.05 -32.32 -1.28
C ARG A 59 11.34 -31.72 -1.82
N TRP A 60 11.44 -30.40 -1.92
CA TRP A 60 12.59 -29.74 -2.56
C TRP A 60 13.94 -29.98 -1.90
N PRO A 61 14.07 -30.15 -0.55
CA PRO A 61 15.35 -30.55 0.03
C PRO A 61 15.82 -31.96 -0.38
N ARG A 62 14.88 -32.86 -0.74
CA ARG A 62 15.16 -34.26 -1.14
C ARG A 62 15.33 -34.40 -2.65
N ASP A 63 14.37 -33.86 -3.41
CA ASP A 63 14.25 -34.08 -4.85
C ASP A 63 14.96 -32.99 -5.68
N GLY A 64 15.43 -31.91 -5.03
CA GLY A 64 15.92 -30.71 -5.67
C GLY A 64 14.81 -29.67 -5.94
N VAL A 65 15.22 -28.41 -6.09
CA VAL A 65 14.31 -27.33 -6.52
C VAL A 65 14.00 -27.53 -8.00
N PRO A 66 12.71 -27.56 -8.42
CA PRO A 66 12.35 -27.69 -9.82
C PRO A 66 12.97 -26.57 -10.70
N ASP A 67 13.16 -26.83 -11.99
CA ASP A 67 13.65 -25.82 -12.95
C ASP A 67 12.72 -24.62 -13.04
N ASN A 68 11.40 -24.86 -12.95
CA ASN A 68 10.39 -23.79 -12.85
C ASN A 68 9.59 -23.93 -11.55
N PRO A 69 10.08 -23.37 -10.43
CA PRO A 69 9.44 -23.52 -9.12
C PRO A 69 8.06 -22.86 -9.06
N ALA A 70 7.84 -21.73 -9.75
CA ALA A 70 6.55 -21.03 -9.79
C ALA A 70 5.48 -21.90 -10.48
N ALA A 71 5.81 -22.53 -11.60
CA ALA A 71 4.90 -23.43 -12.29
C ALA A 71 4.57 -24.66 -11.44
N TRP A 72 5.55 -25.23 -10.71
CA TRP A 72 5.32 -26.34 -9.81
C TRP A 72 4.35 -26.00 -8.69
N LEU A 73 4.53 -24.82 -8.03
CA LEU A 73 3.63 -24.34 -6.99
C LEU A 73 2.20 -24.14 -7.52
N MET A 74 2.06 -23.52 -8.70
CA MET A 74 0.75 -23.29 -9.33
C MET A 74 0.05 -24.61 -9.68
N GLN A 75 0.78 -25.57 -10.24
CA GLN A 75 0.23 -26.89 -10.57
C GLN A 75 -0.20 -27.67 -9.32
N ALA A 76 0.61 -27.62 -8.26
CA ALA A 76 0.27 -28.25 -6.98
C ALA A 76 -0.98 -27.60 -6.35
N ALA A 77 -1.10 -26.27 -6.40
CA ALA A 77 -2.27 -25.54 -5.93
C ALA A 77 -3.53 -25.94 -6.72
N LYS A 78 -3.44 -25.94 -8.05
CA LYS A 78 -4.53 -26.33 -8.93
C LYS A 78 -5.06 -27.74 -8.61
N HIS A 79 -4.17 -28.74 -8.50
CA HIS A 79 -4.55 -30.11 -8.16
C HIS A 79 -5.26 -30.18 -6.80
N ARG A 80 -4.70 -29.53 -5.75
CA ARG A 80 -5.31 -29.52 -4.42
C ARG A 80 -6.66 -28.83 -4.40
N GLY A 81 -6.83 -27.72 -5.12
CA GLY A 81 -8.10 -27.03 -5.24
C GLY A 81 -9.18 -27.91 -5.88
N ILE A 82 -8.86 -28.57 -7.00
CA ILE A 82 -9.78 -29.48 -7.70
C ILE A 82 -10.13 -30.67 -6.80
N ASP A 83 -9.13 -31.29 -6.16
CA ASP A 83 -9.36 -32.44 -5.28
C ASP A 83 -10.25 -32.05 -4.08
N HIS A 84 -10.05 -30.86 -3.50
CA HIS A 84 -10.90 -30.34 -2.42
C HIS A 84 -12.37 -30.21 -2.88
N VAL A 85 -12.61 -29.60 -4.04
CA VAL A 85 -13.97 -29.45 -4.60
C VAL A 85 -14.61 -30.80 -4.85
N ARG A 86 -13.89 -31.77 -5.46
CA ARG A 86 -14.37 -33.14 -5.71
C ARG A 86 -14.74 -33.86 -4.41
N GLN A 87 -13.90 -33.78 -3.38
CA GLN A 87 -14.18 -34.40 -2.08
C GLN A 87 -15.43 -33.79 -1.43
N ARG A 88 -15.56 -32.46 -1.47
CA ARG A 88 -16.73 -31.75 -0.94
C ARG A 88 -18.03 -32.16 -1.64
N GLN A 89 -18.01 -32.30 -2.97
CA GLN A 89 -19.15 -32.79 -3.76
C GLN A 89 -19.52 -34.22 -3.41
N LEU A 90 -18.52 -35.12 -3.23
CA LEU A 90 -18.74 -36.50 -2.80
C LEU A 90 -19.39 -36.56 -1.40
N HIS A 91 -18.94 -35.72 -0.47
CA HIS A 91 -19.53 -35.63 0.87
C HIS A 91 -20.97 -35.10 0.83
N ALA A 92 -21.25 -34.04 0.05
CA ALA A 92 -22.60 -33.51 -0.13
C ALA A 92 -23.54 -34.59 -0.69
N ARG A 93 -23.17 -35.27 -1.77
CA ARG A 93 -23.97 -36.38 -2.34
C ARG A 93 -24.22 -37.52 -1.37
N LYS A 94 -23.28 -37.84 -0.49
CA LYS A 94 -23.48 -38.87 0.56
C LYS A 94 -24.44 -38.34 1.66
N GLN A 95 -24.39 -37.10 2.01
CA GLN A 95 -25.32 -36.46 2.99
C GLN A 95 -26.73 -36.39 2.43
N ASP A 96 -26.91 -36.01 1.16
CA ASP A 96 -28.22 -35.99 0.48
C ASP A 96 -28.83 -37.41 0.40
N ALA A 97 -28.00 -38.41 0.22
CA ALA A 97 -28.45 -39.83 0.23
C ALA A 97 -28.89 -40.29 1.64
N TYR A 98 -28.50 -39.58 2.72
CA TYR A 98 -28.94 -39.85 4.10
C TYR A 98 -30.04 -38.93 4.60
N GLY A 99 -30.64 -38.08 3.72
CA GLY A 99 -31.83 -37.27 4.01
C GLY A 99 -31.56 -36.09 4.97
N ILE A 100 -30.33 -35.57 5.03
CA ILE A 100 -30.01 -34.39 5.79
C ILE A 100 -29.91 -33.21 4.80
N GLU A 101 -31.03 -32.45 4.70
CA GLU A 101 -31.05 -31.16 4.00
C GLU A 101 -30.21 -30.16 4.79
N LEU A 102 -28.93 -29.96 4.39
CA LEU A 102 -28.18 -28.77 4.73
C LEU A 102 -28.26 -27.83 3.54
N GLU A 103 -28.91 -26.67 3.73
CA GLU A 103 -28.89 -25.57 2.76
C GLU A 103 -27.43 -25.13 2.50
N LEU A 104 -26.80 -25.71 1.51
CA LEU A 104 -25.49 -25.31 1.00
C LEU A 104 -25.70 -24.24 -0.07
N HIS A 105 -25.67 -22.95 0.34
CA HIS A 105 -25.47 -21.83 -0.58
C HIS A 105 -24.03 -21.85 -1.08
N GLY A 106 -23.75 -22.69 -2.04
CA GLY A 106 -22.51 -22.75 -2.80
C GLY A 106 -22.83 -23.29 -4.19
N ALA A 107 -22.52 -22.54 -5.22
CA ALA A 107 -22.76 -22.93 -6.61
C ALA A 107 -22.39 -24.40 -6.84
N ASP A 108 -23.33 -25.16 -7.35
CA ASP A 108 -23.18 -26.57 -7.72
C ASP A 108 -22.28 -26.66 -8.96
N MET A 109 -20.95 -26.62 -8.73
CA MET A 109 -19.95 -26.71 -9.80
C MET A 109 -19.68 -28.20 -10.09
N GLN A 110 -20.00 -28.64 -11.29
CA GLN A 110 -19.61 -29.96 -11.77
C GLN A 110 -18.08 -30.07 -11.87
N GLY A 111 -17.50 -31.26 -11.69
CA GLY A 111 -16.04 -31.46 -11.69
C GLY A 111 -15.34 -30.97 -12.97
N ASP A 112 -16.02 -30.98 -14.12
CA ASP A 112 -15.57 -30.41 -15.40
C ASP A 112 -15.49 -28.87 -15.34
N ASP A 113 -16.38 -28.20 -14.61
CA ASP A 113 -16.36 -26.75 -14.46
C ASP A 113 -15.18 -26.28 -13.60
N ALA A 114 -14.84 -27.03 -12.54
CA ALA A 114 -13.64 -26.77 -11.74
C ALA A 114 -12.34 -26.88 -12.56
N GLN A 115 -12.30 -27.83 -13.51
CA GLN A 115 -11.15 -27.97 -14.41
C GLN A 115 -11.06 -26.82 -15.43
N ARG A 116 -12.19 -26.38 -16.00
CA ARG A 116 -12.25 -25.21 -16.92
C ARG A 116 -11.86 -23.92 -16.22
N LEU A 117 -12.39 -23.68 -15.02
CA LEU A 117 -12.03 -22.52 -14.19
C LEU A 117 -10.54 -22.49 -13.85
N ALA A 118 -9.92 -23.69 -13.71
CA ALA A 118 -8.50 -23.79 -13.44
C ALA A 118 -7.61 -23.43 -14.64
N ASP A 119 -8.14 -23.35 -15.86
CA ASP A 119 -7.39 -23.07 -17.09
C ASP A 119 -7.48 -21.60 -17.56
N ASP A 120 -8.35 -20.78 -16.92
CA ASP A 120 -8.49 -19.36 -17.23
C ASP A 120 -7.29 -18.50 -16.81
N ASP A 121 -7.27 -17.24 -17.26
CA ASP A 121 -6.15 -16.30 -17.05
C ASP A 121 -5.92 -15.99 -15.55
N ILE A 122 -4.67 -16.14 -15.11
CA ILE A 122 -4.21 -15.82 -13.74
C ILE A 122 -4.37 -14.32 -13.45
N GLY A 123 -4.27 -13.47 -14.47
CA GLY A 123 -4.45 -12.02 -14.34
C GLY A 123 -5.84 -11.66 -13.83
N ASP A 124 -6.87 -12.30 -14.38
CA ASP A 124 -8.26 -12.10 -13.96
C ASP A 124 -8.51 -12.58 -12.53
N ASP A 125 -7.92 -13.71 -12.12
CA ASP A 125 -8.06 -14.21 -10.76
C ASP A 125 -7.44 -13.27 -9.73
N LEU A 126 -6.25 -12.75 -10.04
CA LEU A 126 -5.58 -11.78 -9.16
C LEU A 126 -6.39 -10.48 -9.05
N LEU A 127 -6.99 -10.02 -10.15
CA LEU A 127 -7.86 -8.84 -10.15
C LEU A 127 -9.09 -9.06 -9.27
N ARG A 128 -9.72 -10.25 -9.32
CA ARG A 128 -10.82 -10.63 -8.42
C ARG A 128 -10.40 -10.58 -6.96
N LEU A 129 -9.21 -11.11 -6.64
CA LEU A 129 -8.68 -11.07 -5.27
C LEU A 129 -8.43 -9.64 -4.80
N VAL A 130 -7.92 -8.76 -5.67
CA VAL A 130 -7.75 -7.32 -5.38
C VAL A 130 -9.09 -6.69 -5.01
N PHE A 131 -10.12 -6.85 -5.84
CA PHE A 131 -11.43 -6.28 -5.58
C PHE A 131 -12.13 -6.87 -4.35
N ALA A 132 -11.96 -8.15 -4.07
CA ALA A 132 -12.51 -8.78 -2.87
C ALA A 132 -11.83 -8.26 -1.60
N SER A 133 -10.49 -8.21 -1.56
CA SER A 133 -9.73 -7.76 -0.39
C SER A 133 -9.92 -6.28 -0.06
N CYS A 134 -10.20 -5.45 -1.06
CA CYS A 134 -10.43 -4.00 -0.93
C CYS A 134 -11.92 -3.63 -0.97
N HIS A 135 -12.84 -4.59 -0.75
CA HIS A 135 -14.27 -4.34 -0.89
C HIS A 135 -14.79 -3.25 0.07
N PRO A 136 -15.59 -2.26 -0.39
CA PRO A 136 -16.10 -1.15 0.44
C PRO A 136 -16.94 -1.57 1.65
N VAL A 137 -17.50 -2.79 1.64
CA VAL A 137 -18.22 -3.36 2.80
C VAL A 137 -17.32 -3.52 4.03
N LEU A 138 -16.00 -3.56 3.85
CA LEU A 138 -15.03 -3.66 4.93
C LEU A 138 -14.62 -2.27 5.42
N PRO A 139 -14.42 -2.07 6.75
CA PRO A 139 -13.73 -0.89 7.26
C PRO A 139 -12.33 -0.74 6.65
N MET A 140 -11.83 0.49 6.52
CA MET A 140 -10.56 0.80 5.86
C MET A 140 -9.38 0.01 6.45
N GLU A 141 -9.26 -0.04 7.78
CA GLU A 141 -8.17 -0.77 8.44
C GLU A 141 -8.22 -2.28 8.18
N SER A 142 -9.42 -2.81 7.93
CA SER A 142 -9.60 -4.21 7.58
C SER A 142 -9.23 -4.47 6.12
N ARG A 143 -9.56 -3.55 5.20
CA ARG A 143 -9.11 -3.62 3.79
C ARG A 143 -7.60 -3.59 3.70
N VAL A 144 -6.94 -2.65 4.41
CA VAL A 144 -5.48 -2.53 4.44
C VAL A 144 -4.84 -3.82 4.97
N ALA A 145 -5.30 -4.34 6.12
CA ALA A 145 -4.73 -5.55 6.71
C ALA A 145 -4.94 -6.77 5.80
N LEU A 146 -6.12 -6.91 5.19
CA LEU A 146 -6.46 -8.03 4.32
C LEU A 146 -5.68 -7.95 2.99
N ALA A 147 -5.58 -6.77 2.39
CA ALA A 147 -4.80 -6.55 1.16
C ALA A 147 -3.31 -6.87 1.37
N LEU A 148 -2.70 -6.40 2.46
CA LEU A 148 -1.31 -6.71 2.78
C LEU A 148 -1.11 -8.22 3.03
N ARG A 149 -2.08 -8.88 3.67
CA ARG A 149 -2.03 -10.32 3.91
C ARG A 149 -2.11 -11.11 2.60
N LEU A 150 -3.13 -10.86 1.79
CA LEU A 150 -3.48 -11.68 0.62
C LEU A 150 -2.70 -11.29 -0.64
N LEU A 151 -2.49 -9.98 -0.86
CA LEU A 151 -1.82 -9.45 -2.05
C LEU A 151 -0.34 -9.16 -1.79
N GLY A 152 -0.01 -8.73 -0.57
CA GLY A 152 1.35 -8.44 -0.12
C GLY A 152 2.13 -9.66 0.30
N GLY A 153 1.45 -10.76 0.65
CA GLY A 153 2.08 -11.94 1.20
C GLY A 153 2.74 -11.72 2.57
N LEU A 154 2.38 -10.63 3.28
CA LEU A 154 2.93 -10.33 4.60
C LEU A 154 2.29 -11.23 5.65
N SER A 155 3.11 -11.64 6.62
CA SER A 155 2.62 -12.31 7.83
C SER A 155 1.86 -11.33 8.74
N THR A 156 1.00 -11.85 9.60
CA THR A 156 0.28 -11.04 10.61
C THR A 156 1.24 -10.26 11.49
N ALA A 157 2.37 -10.87 11.87
CA ALA A 157 3.43 -10.22 12.66
C ALA A 157 4.12 -9.07 11.91
N GLU A 158 4.35 -9.21 10.59
CA GLU A 158 4.91 -8.14 9.77
C GLU A 158 3.94 -6.96 9.65
N ILE A 159 2.64 -7.23 9.42
CA ILE A 159 1.60 -6.20 9.36
C ILE A 159 1.48 -5.50 10.73
N ALA A 160 1.47 -6.26 11.83
CA ALA A 160 1.40 -5.72 13.19
C ALA A 160 2.56 -4.77 13.50
N ARG A 161 3.79 -5.17 13.16
CA ARG A 161 4.99 -4.31 13.28
C ARG A 161 4.89 -3.07 12.40
N ALA A 162 4.42 -3.24 11.16
CA ALA A 162 4.31 -2.13 10.20
C ALA A 162 3.34 -1.04 10.67
N PHE A 163 2.28 -1.40 11.40
CA PHE A 163 1.27 -0.45 11.89
C PHE A 163 1.38 -0.19 13.41
N LEU A 164 2.41 -0.69 14.09
CA LEU A 164 2.60 -0.59 15.54
C LEU A 164 1.36 -1.03 16.32
N GLN A 165 0.73 -2.11 15.87
CA GLN A 165 -0.44 -2.72 16.50
C GLN A 165 -0.07 -4.06 17.11
N PRO A 166 -0.75 -4.50 18.19
CA PRO A 166 -0.58 -5.87 18.70
C PRO A 166 -0.94 -6.91 17.64
N GLU A 167 -0.15 -7.97 17.52
CA GLU A 167 -0.40 -9.04 16.55
C GLU A 167 -1.80 -9.68 16.68
N PRO A 168 -2.32 -9.95 17.90
CA PRO A 168 -3.69 -10.45 18.06
C PRO A 168 -4.76 -9.50 17.47
N THR A 169 -4.53 -8.19 17.54
CA THR A 169 -5.45 -7.18 16.97
C THR A 169 -5.52 -7.31 15.46
N ILE A 170 -4.38 -7.44 14.79
CA ILE A 170 -4.32 -7.63 13.34
C ILE A 170 -4.91 -8.99 12.94
N ALA A 171 -4.60 -10.06 13.69
CA ALA A 171 -5.16 -11.38 13.46
C ALA A 171 -6.69 -11.36 13.50
N GLN A 172 -7.28 -10.79 14.57
CA GLN A 172 -8.73 -10.65 14.70
C GLN A 172 -9.34 -9.78 13.59
N ARG A 173 -8.65 -8.72 13.17
CA ARG A 173 -9.10 -7.82 12.09
C ARG A 173 -9.19 -8.58 10.76
N ILE A 174 -8.18 -9.39 10.42
CA ILE A 174 -8.16 -10.23 9.21
C ILE A 174 -9.29 -11.28 9.27
N VAL A 175 -9.44 -11.98 10.40
CA VAL A 175 -10.50 -12.98 10.58
C VAL A 175 -11.88 -12.36 10.42
N ARG A 176 -12.15 -11.21 11.07
CA ARG A 176 -13.41 -10.49 10.95
C ARG A 176 -13.66 -10.01 9.52
N ALA A 177 -12.64 -9.52 8.84
CA ALA A 177 -12.76 -9.10 7.44
C ALA A 177 -13.22 -10.26 6.54
N LYS A 178 -12.57 -11.41 6.62
CA LYS A 178 -12.94 -12.60 5.86
C LYS A 178 -14.34 -13.09 6.19
N ARG A 179 -14.68 -13.12 7.46
CA ARG A 179 -16.03 -13.46 7.92
C ARG A 179 -17.09 -12.50 7.35
N THR A 180 -16.85 -11.18 7.38
CA THR A 180 -17.78 -10.18 6.81
C THR A 180 -17.96 -10.39 5.31
N LEU A 181 -16.89 -10.70 4.56
CA LEU A 181 -17.00 -11.00 3.13
C LEU A 181 -17.86 -12.23 2.88
N ALA A 182 -17.73 -13.28 3.69
CA ALA A 182 -18.52 -14.50 3.60
C ALA A 182 -19.99 -14.25 3.99
N GLU A 183 -20.26 -13.57 5.12
CA GLU A 183 -21.62 -13.25 5.60
C GLU A 183 -22.39 -12.33 4.65
N LYS A 184 -21.67 -11.44 3.95
CA LYS A 184 -22.27 -10.55 2.94
C LYS A 184 -22.31 -11.16 1.55
N ALA A 185 -21.92 -12.44 1.42
CA ALA A 185 -21.85 -13.16 0.14
C ALA A 185 -21.16 -12.34 -0.96
N VAL A 186 -20.04 -11.67 -0.61
CA VAL A 186 -19.29 -10.87 -1.57
C VAL A 186 -18.75 -11.80 -2.66
N ALA A 187 -19.21 -11.58 -3.89
CA ALA A 187 -18.81 -12.39 -5.03
C ALA A 187 -17.31 -12.22 -5.35
N PHE A 188 -16.64 -13.35 -5.61
CA PHE A 188 -15.23 -13.37 -6.04
C PHE A 188 -15.18 -13.17 -7.57
N GLU A 189 -15.50 -11.94 -8.01
CA GLU A 189 -15.61 -11.59 -9.43
C GLU A 189 -15.04 -10.18 -9.69
N VAL A 190 -14.80 -9.89 -10.97
CA VAL A 190 -14.50 -8.52 -11.40
C VAL A 190 -15.80 -7.73 -11.38
N PRO A 191 -15.84 -6.54 -10.75
CA PRO A 191 -17.04 -5.73 -10.65
C PRO A 191 -17.63 -5.39 -12.03
N ARG A 192 -18.95 -5.26 -12.09
CA ARG A 192 -19.65 -4.80 -13.30
C ARG A 192 -19.25 -3.36 -13.64
N LYS A 193 -19.36 -2.97 -14.92
CA LYS A 193 -18.98 -1.63 -15.39
C LYS A 193 -19.54 -0.48 -14.54
N ALA A 194 -20.75 -0.62 -14.03
CA ALA A 194 -21.39 0.41 -13.19
C ALA A 194 -20.72 0.57 -11.82
N GLU A 195 -20.22 -0.50 -11.24
CA GLU A 195 -19.58 -0.54 -9.91
C GLU A 195 -18.05 -0.32 -9.98
N LEU A 196 -17.49 -0.54 -11.18
CA LEU A 196 -16.03 -0.56 -11.37
C LEU A 196 -15.32 0.71 -10.89
N PRO A 197 -15.82 1.94 -11.14
CA PRO A 197 -15.15 3.17 -10.68
C PRO A 197 -15.00 3.23 -9.15
N GLU A 198 -16.09 2.98 -8.40
CA GLU A 198 -16.07 2.98 -6.94
C GLU A 198 -15.14 1.90 -6.38
N ARG A 199 -15.15 0.73 -7.02
CA ARG A 199 -14.31 -0.40 -6.60
C ARG A 199 -12.84 -0.15 -6.88
N VAL A 200 -12.51 0.49 -8.00
CA VAL A 200 -11.14 0.93 -8.32
C VAL A 200 -10.69 1.99 -7.32
N GLU A 201 -11.52 3.00 -7.04
CA GLU A 201 -11.22 4.02 -6.04
C GLU A 201 -10.88 3.41 -4.68
N ALA A 202 -11.68 2.44 -4.22
CA ALA A 202 -11.43 1.73 -2.96
C ALA A 202 -10.09 0.99 -2.94
N VAL A 203 -9.65 0.41 -4.06
CA VAL A 203 -8.34 -0.23 -4.20
C VAL A 203 -7.23 0.80 -4.16
N LEU A 204 -7.36 1.89 -4.92
CA LEU A 204 -6.36 2.97 -4.97
C LEU A 204 -6.15 3.60 -3.60
N GLU A 205 -7.24 3.81 -2.84
CA GLU A 205 -7.21 4.34 -1.48
C GLU A 205 -6.41 3.43 -0.53
N VAL A 206 -6.61 2.12 -0.60
CA VAL A 206 -5.85 1.14 0.21
C VAL A 206 -4.36 1.21 -0.12
N VAL A 207 -4.00 1.16 -1.41
CA VAL A 207 -2.58 1.21 -1.84
C VAL A 207 -1.93 2.53 -1.43
N TYR A 208 -2.65 3.64 -1.58
CA TYR A 208 -2.18 4.97 -1.16
C TYR A 208 -1.93 5.05 0.35
N LEU A 209 -2.83 4.52 1.18
CA LEU A 209 -2.67 4.51 2.63
C LEU A 209 -1.48 3.67 3.08
N VAL A 210 -1.26 2.51 2.47
CA VAL A 210 -0.07 1.68 2.73
C VAL A 210 1.21 2.45 2.40
N PHE A 211 1.22 3.13 1.24
CA PHE A 211 2.35 3.95 0.85
C PHE A 211 2.61 5.10 1.82
N ASN A 212 1.56 5.84 2.18
CA ASN A 212 1.68 6.99 3.08
C ASN A 212 2.23 6.60 4.45
N GLU A 213 1.75 5.51 5.06
CA GLU A 213 2.27 5.03 6.33
C GLU A 213 3.73 4.60 6.21
N GLY A 214 4.13 4.07 5.06
CA GLY A 214 5.52 3.76 4.77
C GLY A 214 6.38 5.02 4.58
N TYR A 215 5.84 6.02 3.91
CA TYR A 215 6.56 7.23 3.54
C TYR A 215 6.69 8.23 4.68
N ALA A 216 5.67 8.36 5.52
CA ALA A 216 5.66 9.22 6.69
C ALA A 216 4.91 8.51 7.82
N ALA A 217 5.66 7.82 8.68
CA ALA A 217 5.09 7.05 9.79
C ALA A 217 4.32 7.97 10.76
N THR A 218 3.04 7.67 10.98
CA THR A 218 2.16 8.47 11.83
C THR A 218 2.49 8.37 13.31
N SER A 219 3.21 7.31 13.72
CA SER A 219 3.57 7.04 15.11
C SER A 219 4.87 6.22 15.20
N GLY A 220 5.46 6.16 16.40
CA GLY A 220 6.66 5.38 16.68
C GLY A 220 7.95 6.18 16.62
N GLU A 221 9.09 5.48 16.66
CA GLU A 221 10.41 6.08 16.71
C GLU A 221 10.97 6.41 15.33
N ASP A 222 10.62 5.61 14.32
CA ASP A 222 11.13 5.78 12.96
C ASP A 222 10.30 6.80 12.17
N TRP A 223 10.98 7.62 11.37
CA TRP A 223 10.37 8.61 10.48
C TRP A 223 9.69 7.98 9.27
N MET A 224 10.16 6.82 8.82
CA MET A 224 9.69 6.12 7.63
C MET A 224 9.71 4.60 7.86
N ARG A 225 8.92 3.89 7.05
CA ARG A 225 8.89 2.42 6.96
C ARG A 225 9.08 1.99 5.49
N PRO A 226 10.32 2.00 4.98
CA PRO A 226 10.59 1.78 3.55
C PRO A 226 9.97 0.50 2.97
N ALA A 227 9.91 -0.58 3.76
CA ALA A 227 9.30 -1.83 3.34
C ALA A 227 7.81 -1.69 2.95
N LEU A 228 7.04 -0.82 3.61
CA LEU A 228 5.66 -0.53 3.20
C LEU A 228 5.60 0.25 1.89
N CYS A 229 6.55 1.19 1.67
CA CYS A 229 6.64 1.90 0.38
C CYS A 229 6.96 0.93 -0.76
N GLU A 230 7.89 0.00 -0.56
CA GLU A 230 8.27 -1.02 -1.54
C GLU A 230 7.09 -1.92 -1.88
N GLU A 231 6.34 -2.35 -0.88
CA GLU A 231 5.15 -3.18 -1.07
C GLU A 231 4.03 -2.42 -1.79
N ALA A 232 3.74 -1.18 -1.42
CA ALA A 232 2.76 -0.36 -2.12
C ALA A 232 3.15 -0.11 -3.58
N LEU A 233 4.43 0.13 -3.87
CA LEU A 233 4.94 0.26 -5.24
C LEU A 233 4.77 -1.05 -6.03
N ARG A 234 5.03 -2.20 -5.40
CA ARG A 234 4.81 -3.51 -6.02
C ARG A 234 3.33 -3.70 -6.38
N LEU A 235 2.43 -3.42 -5.42
CA LEU A 235 0.98 -3.50 -5.65
C LEU A 235 0.52 -2.53 -6.74
N GLY A 236 1.00 -1.28 -6.74
CA GLY A 236 0.70 -0.30 -7.78
C GLY A 236 1.13 -0.76 -9.17
N ARG A 237 2.31 -1.38 -9.31
CA ARG A 237 2.78 -1.94 -10.59
C ARG A 237 1.93 -3.13 -11.06
N VAL A 238 1.52 -4.00 -10.13
CA VAL A 238 0.57 -5.09 -10.45
C VAL A 238 -0.75 -4.50 -10.93
N LEU A 239 -1.28 -3.50 -10.22
CA LEU A 239 -2.56 -2.89 -10.52
C LEU A 239 -2.61 -2.27 -11.93
N VAL A 240 -1.58 -1.51 -12.34
CA VAL A 240 -1.54 -0.95 -13.71
C VAL A 240 -1.36 -2.01 -14.79
N GLY A 241 -0.78 -3.16 -14.45
CA GLY A 241 -0.73 -4.33 -15.33
C GLY A 241 -2.09 -4.99 -15.52
N LEU A 242 -2.91 -5.05 -14.47
CA LEU A 242 -4.26 -5.62 -14.48
C LEU A 242 -5.31 -4.64 -15.04
N LEU A 243 -5.11 -3.35 -14.85
CA LEU A 243 -6.01 -2.26 -15.26
C LEU A 243 -5.26 -1.23 -16.13
N PRO A 244 -4.75 -1.62 -17.31
CA PRO A 244 -3.88 -0.76 -18.12
C PRO A 244 -4.57 0.48 -18.71
N GLY A 245 -5.91 0.49 -18.72
CA GLY A 245 -6.76 1.61 -19.17
C GLY A 245 -7.14 2.58 -18.05
N GLU A 246 -6.84 2.27 -16.77
CA GLU A 246 -7.26 3.07 -15.64
C GLU A 246 -6.26 4.20 -15.35
N ALA A 247 -6.66 5.43 -15.68
CA ALA A 247 -5.79 6.59 -15.61
C ALA A 247 -5.30 6.90 -14.19
N GLU A 248 -6.18 6.79 -13.18
CA GLU A 248 -5.84 7.09 -11.79
C GLU A 248 -4.94 6.01 -11.14
N ALA A 249 -4.99 4.77 -11.61
CA ALA A 249 -4.00 3.76 -11.20
C ALA A 249 -2.58 4.15 -11.66
N TRP A 250 -2.44 4.66 -12.88
CA TRP A 250 -1.18 5.22 -13.37
C TRP A 250 -0.79 6.51 -12.64
N GLY A 251 -1.76 7.36 -12.29
CA GLY A 251 -1.56 8.57 -11.47
C GLY A 251 -1.00 8.21 -10.09
N LEU A 252 -1.58 7.24 -9.40
CA LEU A 252 -1.12 6.77 -8.10
C LEU A 252 0.28 6.15 -8.20
N LEU A 253 0.53 5.29 -9.19
CA LEU A 253 1.87 4.71 -9.38
C LEU A 253 2.92 5.82 -9.63
N ALA A 254 2.59 6.84 -10.44
CA ALA A 254 3.46 7.98 -10.67
C ALA A 254 3.78 8.73 -9.38
N LEU A 255 2.76 9.01 -8.56
CA LEU A 255 2.89 9.66 -7.26
C LEU A 255 3.84 8.89 -6.34
N MET A 256 3.63 7.59 -6.20
CA MET A 256 4.44 6.72 -5.35
C MET A 256 5.89 6.61 -5.83
N GLU A 257 6.15 6.44 -7.13
CA GLU A 257 7.52 6.38 -7.69
C GLU A 257 8.26 7.71 -7.47
N LEU A 258 7.60 8.86 -7.71
CA LEU A 258 8.20 10.18 -7.50
C LEU A 258 8.50 10.47 -6.04
N HIS A 259 7.61 10.09 -5.12
CA HIS A 259 7.86 10.24 -3.68
C HIS A 259 8.96 9.27 -3.20
N ALA A 260 8.90 8.00 -3.58
CA ALA A 260 9.88 7.00 -3.18
C ALA A 260 11.29 7.32 -3.65
N SER A 261 11.43 7.99 -4.81
CA SER A 261 12.75 8.42 -5.31
C SER A 261 13.54 9.26 -4.32
N ARG A 262 12.86 9.92 -3.38
CA ARG A 262 13.46 10.80 -2.38
C ARG A 262 13.84 10.10 -1.07
N ILE A 263 13.41 8.86 -0.86
CA ILE A 263 13.65 8.10 0.39
C ILE A 263 15.13 8.16 0.82
N PRO A 264 16.13 7.97 -0.06
CA PRO A 264 17.53 8.02 0.34
C PRO A 264 18.01 9.37 0.88
N ALA A 265 17.29 10.47 0.55
CA ALA A 265 17.64 11.84 0.97
C ALA A 265 16.80 12.37 2.13
N ARG A 266 15.79 11.62 2.61
CA ARG A 266 14.84 12.08 3.62
C ARG A 266 15.33 11.97 5.05
N THR A 267 16.40 11.20 5.28
CA THR A 267 17.02 11.06 6.61
C THR A 267 18.52 11.21 6.54
N ARG A 268 19.12 11.73 7.60
CA ARG A 268 20.55 11.68 7.84
C ARG A 268 20.97 10.30 8.34
N ALA A 269 22.28 10.06 8.48
CA ALA A 269 22.82 8.79 8.95
C ALA A 269 22.36 8.44 10.40
N ASP A 270 22.09 9.44 11.22
CA ASP A 270 21.56 9.31 12.58
C ASP A 270 20.04 9.13 12.65
N GLY A 271 19.36 9.05 11.51
CA GLY A 271 17.91 8.93 11.39
C GLY A 271 17.15 10.26 11.53
N THR A 272 17.83 11.40 11.66
CA THR A 272 17.19 12.73 11.72
C THR A 272 16.47 13.05 10.40
N PRO A 273 15.19 13.48 10.44
CA PRO A 273 14.48 13.89 9.24
C PRO A 273 15.14 15.08 8.52
N VAL A 274 15.14 15.05 7.18
CA VAL A 274 15.60 16.14 6.33
C VAL A 274 14.40 16.73 5.59
N LEU A 275 14.13 18.02 5.78
CA LEU A 275 13.04 18.70 5.09
C LEU A 275 13.31 18.80 3.59
N LEU A 276 12.25 18.86 2.79
CA LEU A 276 12.33 18.84 1.33
C LEU A 276 13.29 19.89 0.73
N PRO A 277 13.30 21.16 1.21
CA PRO A 277 14.24 22.16 0.71
C PRO A 277 15.72 21.79 0.94
N ASP A 278 15.99 21.07 2.04
CA ASP A 278 17.34 20.74 2.52
C ASP A 278 17.83 19.39 2.01
N GLN A 279 17.01 18.65 1.24
CA GLN A 279 17.38 17.35 0.71
C GLN A 279 18.41 17.46 -0.41
N ASP A 280 19.47 16.67 -0.29
CA ASP A 280 20.43 16.51 -1.38
C ASP A 280 19.76 15.76 -2.56
N ARG A 281 19.44 16.50 -3.61
CA ARG A 281 18.78 15.96 -4.81
C ARG A 281 19.68 15.04 -5.65
N ALA A 282 20.99 15.03 -5.43
CA ALA A 282 21.90 14.07 -6.05
C ALA A 282 21.64 12.64 -5.53
N ARG A 283 21.10 12.50 -4.31
CA ARG A 283 20.73 11.22 -3.69
C ARG A 283 19.35 10.70 -4.13
N TRP A 284 18.58 11.48 -4.90
CA TRP A 284 17.29 11.04 -5.40
C TRP A 284 17.46 9.98 -6.51
N ASP A 285 16.68 8.90 -6.42
CA ASP A 285 16.75 7.82 -7.41
C ASP A 285 16.21 8.26 -8.78
N ARG A 286 17.15 8.45 -9.73
CA ARG A 286 16.86 8.90 -11.09
C ARG A 286 16.03 7.91 -11.88
N LEU A 287 16.18 6.61 -11.62
CA LEU A 287 15.39 5.57 -12.28
C LEU A 287 13.92 5.61 -11.83
N GLN A 288 13.69 5.77 -10.53
CA GLN A 288 12.34 5.94 -10.00
C GLN A 288 11.70 7.24 -10.51
N ILE A 289 12.43 8.36 -10.55
CA ILE A 289 11.94 9.61 -11.18
C ILE A 289 11.51 9.36 -12.62
N ALA A 290 12.36 8.71 -13.42
CA ALA A 290 12.03 8.42 -14.82
C ALA A 290 10.80 7.50 -14.96
N ARG A 291 10.64 6.51 -14.09
CA ARG A 291 9.44 5.65 -14.04
C ARG A 291 8.19 6.45 -13.69
N GLY A 292 8.26 7.28 -12.65
CA GLY A 292 7.16 8.12 -12.21
C GLY A 292 6.71 9.12 -13.29
N LEU A 293 7.65 9.77 -13.98
CA LEU A 293 7.33 10.69 -15.06
C LEU A 293 6.66 9.96 -16.26
N ARG A 294 7.12 8.75 -16.60
CA ARG A 294 6.47 7.95 -17.65
C ARG A 294 5.06 7.50 -17.25
N ALA A 295 4.87 7.10 -16.00
CA ALA A 295 3.55 6.72 -15.49
C ALA A 295 2.59 7.92 -15.49
N LEU A 296 3.03 9.12 -15.09
CA LEU A 296 2.25 10.35 -15.16
C LEU A 296 1.86 10.70 -16.60
N GLU A 297 2.78 10.56 -17.53
CA GLU A 297 2.48 10.78 -18.96
C GLU A 297 1.46 9.75 -19.47
N ARG A 298 1.53 8.50 -19.03
CA ARG A 298 0.54 7.48 -19.36
C ARG A 298 -0.85 7.84 -18.82
N ALA A 299 -0.96 8.29 -17.56
CA ALA A 299 -2.21 8.77 -16.98
C ALA A 299 -2.83 9.91 -17.82
N ARG A 300 -2.01 10.87 -18.24
CA ARG A 300 -2.46 12.00 -19.10
C ARG A 300 -3.00 11.53 -20.45
N ARG A 301 -2.31 10.60 -21.12
CA ARG A 301 -2.76 10.03 -22.39
C ARG A 301 -4.07 9.26 -22.29
N LEU A 302 -4.38 8.73 -21.11
CA LEU A 302 -5.64 8.06 -20.81
C LEU A 302 -6.77 9.05 -20.44
N GLY A 303 -6.52 10.36 -20.49
CA GLY A 303 -7.50 11.39 -20.16
C GLY A 303 -7.56 11.76 -18.67
N GLY A 304 -6.68 11.18 -17.81
CA GLY A 304 -6.68 11.39 -16.36
C GLY A 304 -5.83 12.58 -15.90
N ALA A 305 -5.62 13.60 -16.72
CA ALA A 305 -4.78 14.75 -16.35
C ALA A 305 -5.29 15.57 -15.15
N ASP A 306 -6.59 15.50 -14.87
CA ASP A 306 -7.27 16.19 -13.77
C ASP A 306 -7.71 15.26 -12.65
N GLY A 307 -7.32 13.98 -12.69
CA GLY A 307 -7.57 13.05 -11.60
C GLY A 307 -6.77 13.40 -10.35
N PRO A 308 -7.30 13.13 -9.15
CA PRO A 308 -6.67 13.52 -7.88
C PRO A 308 -5.27 12.95 -7.68
N TYR A 309 -5.01 11.69 -8.04
CA TYR A 309 -3.67 11.12 -7.94
C TYR A 309 -2.73 11.64 -9.03
N ALA A 310 -3.23 11.84 -10.26
CA ALA A 310 -2.44 12.41 -11.35
C ALA A 310 -2.02 13.86 -11.05
N LEU A 311 -2.88 14.66 -10.45
CA LEU A 311 -2.55 16.03 -10.00
C LEU A 311 -1.50 16.03 -8.88
N GLN A 312 -1.64 15.15 -7.89
CA GLN A 312 -0.63 14.99 -6.84
C GLN A 312 0.72 14.51 -7.40
N ALA A 313 0.70 13.59 -8.37
CA ALA A 313 1.91 13.18 -9.08
C ALA A 313 2.54 14.34 -9.87
N ALA A 314 1.73 15.21 -10.48
CA ALA A 314 2.21 16.39 -11.18
C ALA A 314 2.90 17.38 -10.22
N LEU A 315 2.36 17.59 -9.01
CA LEU A 315 3.02 18.35 -7.93
C LEU A 315 4.39 17.75 -7.58
N ALA A 316 4.45 16.44 -7.35
CA ALA A 316 5.70 15.74 -7.07
C ALA A 316 6.69 15.85 -8.25
N ALA A 317 6.20 15.83 -9.49
CA ALA A 317 7.01 15.97 -10.70
C ALA A 317 7.66 17.37 -10.82
N CYS A 318 7.01 18.44 -10.35
CA CYS A 318 7.63 19.79 -10.30
C CYS A 318 8.91 19.77 -9.46
N HIS A 319 8.88 19.13 -8.30
CA HIS A 319 10.06 18.97 -7.46
C HIS A 319 11.12 18.05 -8.09
N ALA A 320 10.69 16.93 -8.72
CA ALA A 320 11.61 15.95 -9.29
C ALA A 320 12.34 16.45 -10.54
N ARG A 321 11.76 17.39 -11.28
CA ARG A 321 12.37 18.02 -12.48
C ARG A 321 13.38 19.07 -12.12
N ALA A 322 13.20 19.78 -11.02
CA ALA A 322 14.12 20.81 -10.58
C ALA A 322 15.44 20.18 -10.09
N ARG A 323 16.57 20.66 -10.61
CA ARG A 323 17.90 20.15 -10.22
C ARG A 323 18.31 20.64 -8.85
N ARG A 324 17.91 21.86 -8.48
CA ARG A 324 18.15 22.48 -7.19
C ARG A 324 16.81 22.88 -6.54
N SER A 325 16.81 23.14 -5.25
CA SER A 325 15.60 23.54 -4.53
C SER A 325 15.03 24.86 -5.04
N GLU A 326 15.91 25.81 -5.35
CA GLU A 326 15.57 27.12 -5.89
C GLU A 326 14.98 27.09 -7.30
N ASP A 327 15.28 26.05 -8.10
CA ASP A 327 14.74 25.88 -9.46
C ASP A 327 13.30 25.31 -9.45
N THR A 328 12.69 25.10 -8.28
CA THR A 328 11.34 24.54 -8.17
C THR A 328 10.31 25.57 -8.65
N ASP A 329 9.49 25.18 -9.63
CA ASP A 329 8.41 26.02 -10.19
C ASP A 329 7.21 26.08 -9.21
N TRP A 330 7.31 27.02 -8.26
CA TRP A 330 6.29 27.21 -7.26
C TRP A 330 4.99 27.79 -7.82
N ALA A 331 5.04 28.56 -8.90
CA ALA A 331 3.85 29.07 -9.59
C ALA A 331 3.05 27.94 -10.21
N ALA A 332 3.73 27.00 -10.91
CA ALA A 332 3.08 25.78 -11.42
C ALA A 332 2.50 24.91 -10.28
N ILE A 333 3.20 24.81 -9.15
CA ILE A 333 2.72 24.06 -7.98
C ILE A 333 1.44 24.71 -7.42
N ALA A 334 1.40 26.04 -7.25
CA ALA A 334 0.22 26.75 -6.77
C ALA A 334 -0.99 26.57 -7.71
N ALA A 335 -0.77 26.60 -9.04
CA ALA A 335 -1.80 26.33 -10.04
C ALA A 335 -2.32 24.90 -9.98
N LEU A 336 -1.44 23.91 -9.80
CA LEU A 336 -1.83 22.49 -9.64
C LEU A 336 -2.64 22.28 -8.36
N TYR A 337 -2.29 22.93 -7.25
CA TYR A 337 -3.10 22.88 -6.03
C TYR A 337 -4.47 23.51 -6.21
N ALA A 338 -4.60 24.59 -7.00
CA ALA A 338 -5.90 25.17 -7.32
C ALA A 338 -6.79 24.18 -8.09
N ARG A 339 -6.22 23.43 -9.05
CA ARG A 339 -6.93 22.34 -9.76
C ARG A 339 -7.29 21.21 -8.81
N LEU A 340 -6.37 20.80 -7.95
CA LEU A 340 -6.63 19.72 -6.98
C LEU A 340 -7.74 20.10 -5.99
N MET A 341 -7.80 21.37 -5.56
CA MET A 341 -8.89 21.88 -4.72
C MET A 341 -10.26 21.84 -5.40
N ALA A 342 -10.31 21.96 -6.73
CA ALA A 342 -11.56 21.87 -7.49
C ALA A 342 -12.11 20.44 -7.57
N VAL A 343 -11.23 19.42 -7.65
CA VAL A 343 -11.63 18.01 -7.84
C VAL A 343 -11.65 17.22 -6.54
N ALA A 344 -10.79 17.57 -5.57
CA ALA A 344 -10.66 16.89 -4.28
C ALA A 344 -10.46 17.92 -3.15
N PRO A 345 -11.49 18.71 -2.80
CA PRO A 345 -11.39 19.74 -1.77
C PRO A 345 -11.10 19.12 -0.40
N SER A 346 -10.02 19.59 0.22
CA SER A 346 -9.58 19.12 1.54
C SER A 346 -8.85 20.22 2.28
N PRO A 347 -9.03 20.35 3.62
CA PRO A 347 -8.27 21.28 4.43
C PRO A 347 -6.76 21.05 4.36
N VAL A 348 -6.31 19.80 4.17
CA VAL A 348 -4.89 19.47 3.97
C VAL A 348 -4.39 20.00 2.62
N VAL A 349 -5.19 19.86 1.56
CA VAL A 349 -4.86 20.44 0.24
C VAL A 349 -4.80 21.97 0.31
N ALA A 350 -5.73 22.60 1.05
CA ALA A 350 -5.71 24.05 1.28
C ALA A 350 -4.45 24.51 2.02
N LEU A 351 -4.03 23.77 3.06
CA LEU A 351 -2.78 24.03 3.79
C LEU A 351 -1.55 23.92 2.88
N ASN A 352 -1.46 22.86 2.08
CA ASN A 352 -0.35 22.65 1.16
C ASN A 352 -0.32 23.72 0.04
N ARG A 353 -1.51 24.17 -0.42
CA ARG A 353 -1.61 25.32 -1.32
C ARG A 353 -1.05 26.59 -0.69
N ALA A 354 -1.36 26.87 0.59
CA ALA A 354 -0.82 28.02 1.31
C ALA A 354 0.72 27.98 1.38
N VAL A 355 1.32 26.79 1.56
CA VAL A 355 2.77 26.62 1.48
C VAL A 355 3.30 26.98 0.08
N ALA A 356 2.64 26.53 -0.99
CA ALA A 356 3.04 26.87 -2.36
C ALA A 356 2.94 28.39 -2.63
N VAL A 357 1.86 29.03 -2.18
CA VAL A 357 1.66 30.48 -2.24
C VAL A 357 2.76 31.22 -1.46
N SER A 358 3.13 30.73 -0.26
CA SER A 358 4.23 31.30 0.51
C SER A 358 5.56 31.32 -0.26
N ARG A 359 5.83 30.27 -1.01
CA ARG A 359 7.05 30.16 -1.82
C ARG A 359 7.01 30.99 -3.11
N ALA A 360 5.82 31.18 -3.69
CA ALA A 360 5.63 31.98 -4.90
C ALA A 360 5.47 33.47 -4.62
N GLU A 361 4.76 33.85 -3.56
CA GLU A 361 4.29 35.23 -3.31
C GLU A 361 4.74 35.77 -1.95
N GLY A 362 5.32 34.94 -1.09
CA GLY A 362 5.85 35.30 0.21
C GLY A 362 4.95 34.93 1.39
N ALA A 363 5.58 34.90 2.60
CA ALA A 363 4.93 34.45 3.83
C ALA A 363 3.78 35.37 4.28
N ALA A 364 3.87 36.68 3.99
CA ALA A 364 2.84 37.63 4.34
C ALA A 364 1.50 37.38 3.66
N VAL A 365 1.53 36.89 2.41
CA VAL A 365 0.32 36.50 1.63
C VAL A 365 -0.25 35.18 2.13
N ALA A 366 0.62 34.23 2.50
CA ALA A 366 0.23 32.89 2.89
C ALA A 366 -0.30 32.80 4.34
N LEU A 367 0.19 33.59 5.27
CA LEU A 367 -0.17 33.47 6.69
C LEU A 367 -1.68 33.60 6.93
N PRO A 368 -2.40 34.58 6.33
CA PRO A 368 -3.87 34.65 6.47
C PRO A 368 -4.60 33.40 5.97
N LEU A 369 -4.08 32.74 4.92
CA LEU A 369 -4.66 31.49 4.41
C LEU A 369 -4.52 30.34 5.42
N VAL A 370 -3.39 30.28 6.12
CA VAL A 370 -3.13 29.27 7.17
C VAL A 370 -3.92 29.61 8.44
N ASP A 371 -4.01 30.88 8.82
CA ASP A 371 -4.78 31.32 9.98
C ASP A 371 -6.27 31.01 9.84
N ALA A 372 -6.84 31.14 8.64
CA ALA A 372 -8.23 30.73 8.34
C ALA A 372 -8.50 29.24 8.51
N LEU A 373 -7.46 28.39 8.47
CA LEU A 373 -7.59 26.94 8.68
C LEU A 373 -7.55 26.51 10.16
N GLN A 374 -7.22 27.42 11.10
CA GLN A 374 -7.12 27.07 12.52
C GLN A 374 -8.47 26.66 13.13
N ASP A 375 -9.57 27.20 12.61
CA ASP A 375 -10.93 26.89 13.06
C ASP A 375 -11.50 25.61 12.41
N GLU A 376 -10.81 25.04 11.42
CA GLU A 376 -11.25 23.82 10.74
C GLU A 376 -11.17 22.61 11.69
N THR A 377 -12.31 22.04 12.00
CA THR A 377 -12.44 20.95 12.99
C THR A 377 -11.56 19.75 12.64
N ARG A 378 -11.42 19.44 11.34
CA ARG A 378 -10.58 18.30 10.86
C ARG A 378 -9.08 18.53 11.03
N LEU A 379 -8.64 19.77 11.26
CA LEU A 379 -7.23 20.14 11.46
C LEU A 379 -6.85 20.42 12.93
N ARG A 380 -7.78 20.35 13.89
CA ARG A 380 -7.51 20.66 15.30
C ARG A 380 -6.37 19.88 15.93
N GLY A 381 -6.20 18.61 15.54
CA GLY A 381 -5.12 17.72 15.99
C GLY A 381 -3.99 17.55 14.98
N TYR A 382 -3.96 18.35 13.92
CA TYR A 382 -3.05 18.14 12.80
C TYR A 382 -1.76 18.94 12.98
N ALA A 383 -0.72 18.30 13.49
CA ALA A 383 0.58 18.92 13.77
C ALA A 383 1.15 19.76 12.61
N PRO A 384 1.05 19.34 11.32
CA PRO A 384 1.57 20.11 10.19
C PRO A 384 0.95 21.51 10.03
N LEU A 385 -0.31 21.73 10.44
CA LEU A 385 -0.91 23.07 10.41
C LEU A 385 -0.09 24.06 11.24
N HIS A 386 0.22 23.68 12.47
CA HIS A 386 1.00 24.51 13.39
C HIS A 386 2.47 24.62 12.97
N ALA A 387 3.04 23.57 12.41
CA ALA A 387 4.40 23.60 11.87
C ALA A 387 4.53 24.59 10.69
N VAL A 388 3.60 24.55 9.73
CA VAL A 388 3.55 25.51 8.61
C VAL A 388 3.33 26.94 9.12
N ARG A 389 2.42 27.14 10.08
CA ARG A 389 2.22 28.45 10.70
C ARG A 389 3.50 28.97 11.34
N GLY A 390 4.21 28.12 12.09
CA GLY A 390 5.51 28.44 12.68
C GLY A 390 6.55 28.87 11.65
N ASP A 391 6.61 28.15 10.51
CA ASP A 391 7.50 28.50 9.38
C ASP A 391 7.22 29.89 8.82
N LEU A 392 5.96 30.22 8.60
CA LEU A 392 5.55 31.53 8.07
C LEU A 392 5.85 32.66 9.05
N LEU A 393 5.54 32.45 10.33
CA LEU A 393 5.82 33.41 11.39
C LEU A 393 7.33 33.65 11.56
N GLN A 394 8.14 32.63 11.48
CA GLN A 394 9.60 32.71 11.52
C GLN A 394 10.14 33.54 10.34
N GLN A 395 9.65 33.31 9.12
CA GLN A 395 9.99 34.11 7.95
C GLN A 395 9.60 35.60 8.10
N LEU A 396 8.51 35.88 8.83
CA LEU A 396 8.03 37.23 9.13
C LEU A 396 8.68 37.82 10.38
N GLN A 397 9.70 37.17 10.97
CA GLN A 397 10.40 37.60 12.20
C GLN A 397 9.50 37.71 13.45
N ARG A 398 8.32 37.05 13.44
CA ARG A 398 7.40 36.96 14.59
C ARG A 398 7.81 35.81 15.50
N ARG A 399 8.98 35.92 16.13
CA ARG A 399 9.71 34.82 16.78
C ARG A 399 8.93 34.13 17.90
N ASP A 400 8.32 34.88 18.83
CA ASP A 400 7.57 34.29 19.95
C ASP A 400 6.37 33.48 19.49
N GLU A 401 5.66 33.99 18.48
CA GLU A 401 4.52 33.27 17.90
C GLU A 401 4.97 32.03 17.10
N ALA A 402 6.11 32.11 16.40
CA ALA A 402 6.70 30.99 15.70
C ALA A 402 7.09 29.87 16.69
N ARG A 403 7.74 30.21 17.80
CA ARG A 403 8.09 29.28 18.87
C ARG A 403 6.85 28.55 19.41
N ALA A 404 5.83 29.35 19.82
CA ALA A 404 4.58 28.77 20.33
C ALA A 404 3.89 27.84 19.32
N ALA A 405 3.94 28.16 18.02
CA ALA A 405 3.39 27.31 16.96
C ALA A 405 4.17 26.00 16.82
N PHE A 406 5.51 26.01 16.85
CA PHE A 406 6.32 24.79 16.80
C PHE A 406 6.14 23.90 18.05
N GLU A 407 6.07 24.50 19.25
CA GLU A 407 5.78 23.78 20.50
C GLU A 407 4.40 23.09 20.43
N ARG A 408 3.40 23.81 19.91
CA ARG A 408 2.07 23.24 19.69
C ARG A 408 2.10 22.07 18.70
N ALA A 409 2.82 22.19 17.58
CA ALA A 409 3.01 21.11 16.62
C ALA A 409 3.69 19.89 17.26
N ALA A 410 4.74 20.13 18.07
CA ALA A 410 5.47 19.07 18.77
C ALA A 410 4.59 18.33 19.79
N ALA A 411 3.64 19.00 20.43
CA ALA A 411 2.69 18.40 21.36
C ALA A 411 1.64 17.51 20.66
N LEU A 412 1.36 17.74 19.38
CA LEU A 412 0.33 17.04 18.60
C LEU A 412 0.86 15.83 17.83
N THR A 413 2.15 15.80 17.50
CA THR A 413 2.70 14.68 16.73
C THR A 413 2.92 13.43 17.58
N GLY A 414 2.52 12.27 17.05
CA GLY A 414 2.80 10.95 17.63
C GLY A 414 4.19 10.40 17.29
N ASN A 415 4.92 11.03 16.35
CA ASN A 415 6.25 10.56 15.93
C ASN A 415 7.37 11.23 16.71
N ALA A 416 8.25 10.41 17.33
CA ALA A 416 9.33 10.90 18.20
C ALA A 416 10.37 11.74 17.45
N ARG A 417 10.73 11.36 16.21
CA ARG A 417 11.71 12.08 15.38
C ARG A 417 11.17 13.43 14.92
N GLU A 418 9.89 13.47 14.52
CA GLU A 418 9.22 14.72 14.16
C GLU A 418 9.13 15.67 15.35
N ARG A 419 8.76 15.16 16.53
CA ARG A 419 8.72 15.95 17.78
C ARG A 419 10.06 16.58 18.08
N ALA A 420 11.14 15.78 18.02
CA ALA A 420 12.49 16.30 18.28
C ALA A 420 12.88 17.43 17.29
N LEU A 421 12.56 17.26 16.01
CA LEU A 421 12.80 18.28 14.98
C LEU A 421 12.03 19.58 15.29
N LEU A 422 10.73 19.47 15.63
CA LEU A 422 9.88 20.62 15.92
C LEU A 422 10.36 21.37 17.17
N LEU A 423 10.77 20.67 18.23
CA LEU A 423 11.35 21.28 19.43
C LEU A 423 12.70 21.98 19.14
N ALA A 424 13.55 21.40 18.31
CA ALA A 424 14.79 22.04 17.88
C ALA A 424 14.51 23.34 17.09
N ARG A 425 13.45 23.37 16.28
CA ARG A 425 13.01 24.57 15.56
C ARG A 425 12.46 25.62 16.50
N ALA A 426 11.65 25.23 17.49
CA ALA A 426 11.17 26.15 18.54
C ALA A 426 12.35 26.84 19.26
N ALA A 427 13.35 26.04 19.67
CA ALA A 427 14.55 26.56 20.32
C ALA A 427 15.44 27.46 19.41
N SER A 428 15.37 27.28 18.09
CA SER A 428 16.09 28.14 17.15
C SER A 428 15.47 29.52 16.99
N CYS A 429 14.20 29.73 17.38
CA CYS A 429 13.54 31.02 17.35
C CYS A 429 14.11 31.98 18.39
N ASP A 430 14.80 31.49 19.44
CA ASP A 430 15.41 32.29 20.52
C ASP A 430 16.85 32.71 20.18
N LYS A 431 17.44 32.17 19.11
CA LYS A 431 18.79 32.55 18.66
C LYS A 431 18.70 33.60 17.58
N ASP A 432 19.51 34.65 17.74
CA ASP A 432 19.57 35.88 16.93
C ASP A 432 19.28 35.83 15.45
#